data_488abfebf37e64c285b418273daca3cc
#
_entry.id   488abfebf37e64c285b418273daca3cc
#
_cell.length_a   1.000
_cell.length_b   1.000
_cell.length_c   1.000
_cell.angle_alpha   90.00
_cell.angle_beta   90.00
_cell.angle_gamma   90.00
#
_symmetry.space_group_name_H-M   'P 1'
#
loop_
_entity.id
_entity.type
_entity.pdbx_description
1 polymer ?
#
loop_
_entity_poly.entity_id
_entity_poly.type
_entity_poly.pdbx_seq_one_letter_code
_entity_poly.pdbx_strand_id
1 'polypeptide(L)'
;MKKCNHCGADVPEEESVCPACGQEVTEETASAEEPTEQTASEETAAQTDPEAESFTCEKEPETDGAEQTEDEASASGDEPQETAPEKKKPSALVWVIGALAVVAIVAAIFLAGKKSAAKPDADAPAEEGVTETTDENAQNADDAESTDSFVSYTVTQDELTDEVLAKVVASCGDRDLTNRDLEFYYWQQYYTFVNNYGSYLSYIMDTSKGLDEQAYSEDQTWQQAFLDSAVTMFHSMTAINLEADKAGFELGEEDQAQLDAIPESLDATAGYYGMEDGLAYLQRVFGPSVTVEDYVAFVRDSMRASRYMELLVEQMEFSDAEISDYYDQHAEDYAQSRIEKIDKPMVSVRHILVIPTEQNEDGTYTDEAWAEAEQKAQALLDEWKAGEATEDSFAALANENSEDPGSSSNGGLYEDVYPGQMVDPFDEWCFDDARQPGDTGIVKTDYGYHVMYYVSKGEEVFWFEAAKSDLQTERENALEESIRAQYPLTENLENAAIFDVQAEDRAAANAAAAEAAASEAATEESGTDASEETTAQEEAGE
;
A
#
# COMPACT_ATOMS: atom_id res chain seq x y z
N MET A 1 34.42 27.35 20.20
CA MET A 1 33.29 26.46 19.83
C MET A 1 32.24 26.53 20.91
N LYS A 2 31.01 26.90 20.56
CA LYS A 2 29.84 26.91 21.44
C LYS A 2 28.98 25.67 21.19
N LYS A 3 28.22 25.23 22.16
CA LYS A 3 27.28 24.12 21.99
C LYS A 3 25.94 24.64 21.49
N CYS A 4 25.36 23.96 20.53
CA CYS A 4 24.00 24.25 20.11
C CYS A 4 23.00 23.93 21.22
N ASN A 5 22.09 24.84 21.53
CA ASN A 5 21.11 24.67 22.58
C ASN A 5 20.02 23.64 22.22
N HIS A 6 19.86 23.34 20.93
CA HIS A 6 18.84 22.43 20.42
C HIS A 6 19.34 20.99 20.23
N CYS A 7 20.56 20.79 19.68
CA CYS A 7 21.05 19.44 19.36
C CYS A 7 22.37 19.07 20.05
N GLY A 8 22.97 19.96 20.85
CA GLY A 8 24.23 19.71 21.57
C GLY A 8 25.49 19.69 20.70
N ALA A 9 25.40 19.87 19.39
CA ALA A 9 26.53 19.87 18.47
C ALA A 9 27.47 21.06 18.71
N ASP A 10 28.77 20.87 18.42
CA ASP A 10 29.77 21.93 18.50
C ASP A 10 29.65 22.89 17.30
N VAL A 11 29.34 24.15 17.58
CA VAL A 11 29.18 25.22 16.57
C VAL A 11 30.38 26.19 16.66
N PRO A 12 31.00 26.56 15.53
CA PRO A 12 32.02 27.61 15.51
C PRO A 12 31.49 28.91 16.12
N GLU A 13 32.36 29.65 16.87
CA GLU A 13 31.95 30.89 17.55
C GLU A 13 31.48 31.98 16.60
N GLU A 14 31.86 31.89 15.33
CA GLU A 14 31.56 32.86 14.28
C GLU A 14 30.20 32.61 13.59
N GLU A 15 29.60 31.45 13.78
CA GLU A 15 28.33 31.07 13.16
C GLU A 15 27.16 31.29 14.12
N SER A 16 26.11 31.93 13.60
CA SER A 16 24.85 32.18 14.32
C SER A 16 23.82 31.08 14.15
N VAL A 17 24.03 30.16 13.21
CA VAL A 17 23.15 29.02 12.92
C VAL A 17 23.94 27.72 13.11
N CYS A 18 23.34 26.74 13.75
CA CYS A 18 23.97 25.43 13.94
C CYS A 18 24.01 24.67 12.61
N PRO A 19 25.19 24.26 12.10
CA PRO A 19 25.28 23.51 10.85
C PRO A 19 24.73 22.09 10.92
N ALA A 20 24.48 21.57 12.14
CA ALA A 20 23.96 20.21 12.34
C ALA A 20 22.42 20.15 12.38
N CYS A 21 21.74 21.22 12.83
CA CYS A 21 20.28 21.22 12.95
C CYS A 21 19.60 22.44 12.35
N GLY A 22 20.34 23.39 11.76
CA GLY A 22 19.81 24.58 11.11
C GLY A 22 19.22 25.66 12.05
N GLN A 23 19.24 25.45 13.37
CA GLN A 23 18.66 26.38 14.35
C GLN A 23 19.62 27.49 14.76
N GLU A 24 19.08 28.70 15.05
CA GLU A 24 19.89 29.82 15.55
C GLU A 24 20.44 29.52 16.95
N VAL A 25 21.73 29.77 17.14
CA VAL A 25 22.42 29.60 18.43
C VAL A 25 22.48 30.96 19.15
N THR A 26 21.60 31.18 20.12
CA THR A 26 21.58 32.38 20.94
C THR A 26 22.60 32.30 22.09
N GLU A 27 23.39 33.36 22.28
CA GLU A 27 24.27 33.48 23.46
C GLU A 27 23.44 33.85 24.69
N GLU A 28 23.24 32.89 25.58
CA GLU A 28 22.73 33.16 26.93
C GLU A 28 23.83 33.82 27.77
N THR A 29 23.67 35.09 28.11
CA THR A 29 24.55 35.77 29.04
C THR A 29 24.37 35.20 30.43
N ALA A 30 25.38 34.52 30.93
CA ALA A 30 25.44 34.04 32.28
C ALA A 30 25.37 35.19 33.30
N SER A 31 24.30 35.22 34.08
CA SER A 31 24.25 35.93 35.34
C SER A 31 24.38 34.93 36.48
N ALA A 32 25.50 35.07 37.19
CA ALA A 32 25.83 34.26 38.36
C ALA A 32 25.04 34.74 39.57
N GLU A 33 24.42 33.82 40.29
CA GLU A 33 24.24 33.89 41.75
C GLU A 33 24.38 32.50 42.34
N GLU A 34 25.35 32.37 43.30
CA GLU A 34 25.77 31.20 44.05
C GLU A 34 24.86 30.94 45.29
N PRO A 35 25.05 29.81 45.99
CA PRO A 35 23.97 29.02 46.60
C PRO A 35 23.88 29.22 48.14
N THR A 36 22.76 28.82 48.71
CA THR A 36 22.72 28.55 50.18
C THR A 36 22.16 27.16 50.44
N GLU A 37 23.05 26.34 51.07
CA GLU A 37 22.76 25.12 51.81
C GLU A 37 21.73 25.34 52.94
N GLN A 38 20.91 24.32 53.20
CA GLN A 38 20.66 23.76 54.53
C GLN A 38 19.83 22.46 54.48
N THR A 39 20.53 21.35 54.68
CA THR A 39 20.47 20.36 55.79
C THR A 39 19.13 19.65 56.07
N ALA A 40 19.19 18.39 55.78
CA ALA A 40 18.85 17.16 56.53
C ALA A 40 17.73 17.11 57.58
N SER A 41 16.87 16.13 57.50
CA SER A 41 16.73 15.12 58.56
C SER A 41 15.93 13.91 58.11
N GLU A 42 16.45 12.73 58.49
CA GLU A 42 15.93 11.38 58.49
C GLU A 42 14.63 11.22 59.29
N GLU A 43 13.82 10.22 58.95
CA GLU A 43 13.41 9.07 59.79
C GLU A 43 12.36 8.23 59.08
N THR A 44 12.75 7.04 58.72
CA THR A 44 12.46 5.65 59.15
C THR A 44 11.02 5.17 59.27
N ALA A 45 10.83 4.04 58.60
CA ALA A 45 10.12 2.79 58.94
C ALA A 45 8.58 2.81 58.98
N ALA A 46 7.86 1.84 58.55
CA ALA A 46 7.96 0.40 58.50
C ALA A 46 6.81 -0.24 57.72
N GLN A 47 7.13 -1.32 57.04
CA GLN A 47 6.37 -2.57 56.81
C GLN A 47 4.90 -2.66 57.19
N THR A 48 4.08 -3.15 56.24
CA THR A 48 3.42 -4.48 56.32
C THR A 48 2.69 -4.83 55.01
N ASP A 49 3.12 -5.94 54.40
CA ASP A 49 2.25 -6.84 53.65
C ASP A 49 1.35 -7.58 54.67
N PRO A 50 0.17 -8.15 54.29
CA PRO A 50 0.17 -9.42 53.59
C PRO A 50 -1.02 -9.74 52.68
N GLU A 51 -0.80 -10.78 51.94
CA GLU A 51 -1.64 -11.91 51.55
C GLU A 51 -2.39 -11.91 50.22
N ALA A 52 -1.94 -12.88 49.47
CA ALA A 52 -2.48 -13.47 48.28
C ALA A 52 -3.82 -14.20 48.54
N GLU A 53 -4.72 -14.15 47.60
CA GLU A 53 -5.60 -15.28 47.33
C GLU A 53 -5.69 -15.62 45.86
N SER A 54 -5.25 -16.81 45.56
CA SER A 54 -5.38 -17.57 44.35
C SER A 54 -6.83 -18.04 44.11
N PHE A 55 -7.32 -17.94 42.86
CA PHE A 55 -8.37 -18.88 42.41
C PHE A 55 -7.98 -19.50 41.08
N THR A 56 -8.00 -20.80 41.12
CA THR A 56 -7.65 -21.79 40.10
C THR A 56 -8.75 -21.98 39.08
N CYS A 57 -8.28 -22.15 37.86
CA CYS A 57 -8.73 -22.93 36.71
C CYS A 57 -9.78 -24.03 36.96
N GLU A 58 -10.79 -24.13 36.11
CA GLU A 58 -11.33 -25.41 35.66
C GLU A 58 -11.81 -25.37 34.22
N LYS A 59 -11.52 -26.49 33.54
CA LYS A 59 -11.65 -26.83 32.12
C LYS A 59 -13.05 -27.22 31.70
N GLU A 60 -13.34 -26.88 30.42
CA GLU A 60 -14.04 -27.62 29.34
C GLU A 60 -15.29 -28.49 29.64
N PRO A 61 -16.20 -28.77 28.66
CA PRO A 61 -15.84 -29.60 27.50
C PRO A 61 -16.49 -29.25 26.14
N GLU A 62 -15.82 -29.82 25.11
CA GLU A 62 -16.19 -29.90 23.70
C GLU A 62 -17.55 -30.59 23.43
N THR A 63 -18.23 -30.21 22.33
CA THR A 63 -18.93 -31.12 21.41
C THR A 63 -19.11 -30.46 20.04
N ASP A 64 -18.44 -30.94 19.09
CA ASP A 64 -18.71 -31.75 17.87
C ASP A 64 -19.99 -31.43 17.07
N GLY A 65 -19.79 -31.24 15.73
CA GLY A 65 -20.80 -31.58 14.73
C GLY A 65 -21.03 -30.61 13.58
N ALA A 66 -20.25 -30.72 12.53
CA ALA A 66 -20.59 -30.84 11.09
C ALA A 66 -21.91 -30.21 10.58
N GLU A 67 -21.91 -29.44 9.52
CA GLU A 67 -22.04 -29.90 8.12
C GLU A 67 -22.22 -28.71 7.17
N GLN A 68 -21.66 -28.85 5.99
CA GLN A 68 -21.66 -27.95 4.84
C GLN A 68 -23.05 -27.72 4.25
N THR A 69 -23.29 -26.54 3.68
CA THR A 69 -23.94 -26.43 2.37
C THR A 69 -23.47 -25.15 1.66
N GLU A 70 -22.94 -25.34 0.47
CA GLU A 70 -22.71 -24.33 -0.56
C GLU A 70 -24.06 -23.80 -1.07
N ASP A 71 -24.12 -22.48 -1.38
CA ASP A 71 -24.91 -22.01 -2.51
C ASP A 71 -24.37 -20.65 -2.99
N GLU A 72 -24.02 -20.63 -4.27
CA GLU A 72 -23.60 -19.46 -5.03
C GLU A 72 -24.78 -18.52 -5.30
N ALA A 73 -24.55 -17.22 -5.20
CA ALA A 73 -25.31 -16.24 -6.00
C ALA A 73 -24.45 -15.00 -6.27
N SER A 74 -24.08 -14.89 -7.52
CA SER A 74 -23.50 -13.76 -8.22
C SER A 74 -24.48 -12.57 -8.21
N ALA A 75 -23.98 -11.37 -7.90
CA ALA A 75 -24.57 -10.12 -8.35
C ALA A 75 -23.49 -9.06 -8.55
N SER A 76 -23.34 -8.63 -9.78
CA SER A 76 -22.56 -7.50 -10.25
C SER A 76 -23.19 -6.19 -9.79
N GLY A 77 -22.37 -5.26 -9.24
CA GLY A 77 -22.78 -3.90 -8.97
C GLY A 77 -21.59 -2.96 -9.21
N ASP A 78 -21.80 -1.96 -10.06
CA ASP A 78 -20.87 -0.91 -10.46
C ASP A 78 -20.30 -0.16 -9.25
N GLU A 79 -18.95 -0.08 -9.19
CA GLU A 79 -18.25 0.80 -8.26
C GLU A 79 -18.19 2.24 -8.83
N PRO A 80 -18.35 3.28 -8.00
CA PRO A 80 -18.08 4.65 -8.42
C PRO A 80 -16.57 4.86 -8.60
N GLN A 81 -16.17 5.43 -9.73
CA GLN A 81 -14.78 5.77 -10.06
C GLN A 81 -14.17 6.70 -9.00
N GLU A 82 -13.30 6.14 -8.21
CA GLU A 82 -12.36 6.86 -7.38
C GLU A 82 -11.29 7.48 -8.28
N THR A 83 -11.22 8.81 -8.32
CA THR A 83 -10.14 9.53 -9.00
C THR A 83 -8.86 9.28 -8.23
N ALA A 84 -7.90 8.62 -8.86
CA ALA A 84 -6.60 8.30 -8.27
C ALA A 84 -5.89 9.57 -7.75
N PRO A 85 -5.41 9.59 -6.50
CA PRO A 85 -4.57 10.66 -5.99
C PRO A 85 -3.21 10.64 -6.69
N GLU A 86 -2.68 11.82 -7.00
CA GLU A 86 -1.32 12.00 -7.54
C GLU A 86 -0.29 11.34 -6.61
N LYS A 87 0.65 10.62 -7.23
CA LYS A 87 1.63 9.75 -6.57
C LYS A 87 2.59 10.57 -5.69
N LYS A 88 2.35 10.60 -4.38
CA LYS A 88 3.40 10.91 -3.40
C LYS A 88 4.42 9.77 -3.46
N LYS A 89 5.71 10.07 -3.50
CA LYS A 89 6.78 9.06 -3.43
C LYS A 89 6.61 8.30 -2.11
N PRO A 90 6.61 6.97 -2.12
CA PRO A 90 6.48 6.19 -0.89
C PRO A 90 7.65 6.47 0.07
N SER A 91 7.38 6.54 1.36
CA SER A 91 8.41 6.65 2.40
C SER A 91 9.29 5.39 2.46
N ALA A 92 10.50 5.48 3.01
CA ALA A 92 11.43 4.36 3.17
C ALA A 92 10.79 3.17 3.91
N LEU A 93 9.86 3.45 4.81
CA LEU A 93 9.10 2.43 5.56
C LEU A 93 8.32 1.47 4.65
N VAL A 94 7.83 1.94 3.49
CA VAL A 94 7.12 1.11 2.50
C VAL A 94 8.04 0.06 1.86
N TRP A 95 9.35 0.36 1.74
CA TRP A 95 10.32 -0.54 1.11
C TRP A 95 10.61 -1.81 1.93
N VAL A 96 10.51 -1.72 3.23
CA VAL A 96 10.91 -2.82 4.14
C VAL A 96 9.78 -3.81 4.39
N ILE A 97 8.54 -3.35 4.48
CA ILE A 97 7.36 -4.23 4.46
C ILE A 97 7.35 -5.07 3.19
N GLY A 98 7.93 -4.54 2.08
CA GLY A 98 8.12 -5.24 0.82
C GLY A 98 8.97 -6.52 0.91
N ALA A 99 10.05 -6.56 1.67
CA ALA A 99 10.95 -7.72 1.71
C ALA A 99 10.29 -8.97 2.32
N LEU A 100 9.48 -8.80 3.37
CA LEU A 100 8.67 -9.90 3.94
C LEU A 100 7.42 -10.20 3.09
N ALA A 101 6.88 -9.20 2.39
CA ALA A 101 5.71 -9.35 1.53
C ALA A 101 6.02 -10.03 0.18
N VAL A 102 7.26 -10.02 -0.31
CA VAL A 102 7.62 -10.67 -1.59
C VAL A 102 7.31 -12.15 -1.59
N VAL A 103 7.50 -12.85 -0.48
CA VAL A 103 7.09 -14.26 -0.35
C VAL A 103 5.59 -14.43 -0.60
N ALA A 104 4.76 -13.47 -0.16
CA ALA A 104 3.30 -13.50 -0.36
C ALA A 104 2.87 -12.94 -1.74
N ILE A 105 3.61 -11.96 -2.30
CA ILE A 105 3.29 -11.29 -3.56
C ILE A 105 3.56 -12.20 -4.76
N VAL A 106 4.69 -12.90 -4.78
CA VAL A 106 4.99 -13.89 -5.84
C VAL A 106 3.95 -15.00 -5.83
N ALA A 107 3.43 -15.35 -4.64
CA ALA A 107 2.30 -16.25 -4.49
C ALA A 107 1.05 -15.77 -5.26
N ALA A 108 0.71 -14.49 -5.19
CA ALA A 108 -0.45 -13.92 -5.88
C ALA A 108 -0.27 -13.87 -7.41
N ILE A 109 0.94 -13.55 -7.89
CA ILE A 109 1.25 -13.48 -9.33
C ILE A 109 1.15 -14.87 -9.98
N PHE A 110 1.66 -15.93 -9.33
CA PHE A 110 1.51 -17.31 -9.80
C PHE A 110 0.04 -17.78 -9.85
N LEU A 111 -0.82 -17.31 -8.94
CA LEU A 111 -2.25 -17.61 -8.95
C LEU A 111 -2.99 -16.88 -10.07
N ALA A 112 -2.60 -15.66 -10.39
CA ALA A 112 -3.17 -14.87 -11.49
C ALA A 112 -2.85 -15.51 -12.87
N GLY A 113 -1.61 -15.97 -13.08
CA GLY A 113 -1.21 -16.66 -14.31
C GLY A 113 -1.96 -17.96 -14.58
N LYS A 114 -2.36 -18.73 -13.55
CA LYS A 114 -3.16 -19.94 -13.70
C LYS A 114 -4.65 -19.69 -13.95
N LYS A 115 -5.20 -18.53 -13.60
CA LYS A 115 -6.60 -18.15 -13.83
C LYS A 115 -6.85 -17.48 -15.18
N SER A 116 -5.82 -16.98 -15.85
CA SER A 116 -5.95 -16.30 -17.15
C SER A 116 -6.19 -17.24 -18.35
N ALA A 117 -6.30 -18.54 -18.14
CA ALA A 117 -6.65 -19.52 -19.18
C ALA A 117 -8.18 -19.74 -19.34
N ALA A 118 -9.03 -18.97 -18.69
CA ALA A 118 -10.48 -18.98 -18.89
C ALA A 118 -10.87 -17.84 -19.84
N LYS A 119 -11.49 -18.20 -20.97
CA LYS A 119 -11.99 -17.31 -22.03
C LYS A 119 -12.78 -16.11 -21.45
N PRO A 120 -12.59 -14.90 -22.00
CA PRO A 120 -13.54 -13.83 -21.78
C PRO A 120 -14.83 -14.10 -22.55
N ASP A 121 -15.96 -14.06 -21.86
CA ASP A 121 -17.29 -14.05 -22.47
C ASP A 121 -17.48 -12.75 -23.27
N ALA A 122 -17.81 -12.93 -24.54
CA ALA A 122 -18.19 -11.84 -25.43
C ALA A 122 -19.68 -11.53 -25.20
N ASP A 123 -19.96 -10.51 -24.39
CA ASP A 123 -21.20 -9.70 -24.50
C ASP A 123 -21.10 -8.49 -23.56
N ALA A 124 -20.70 -7.36 -24.12
CA ALA A 124 -20.99 -6.04 -23.53
C ALA A 124 -21.33 -5.09 -24.67
N PRO A 125 -22.44 -4.31 -24.57
CA PRO A 125 -22.91 -3.47 -25.65
C PRO A 125 -22.07 -2.21 -25.82
N ALA A 126 -21.86 -1.85 -27.10
CA ALA A 126 -21.23 -0.62 -27.52
C ALA A 126 -22.10 0.59 -27.18
N GLU A 127 -21.57 1.58 -26.49
CA GLU A 127 -22.14 2.94 -26.50
C GLU A 127 -21.41 3.83 -27.50
N GLU A 128 -22.20 4.42 -28.38
CA GLU A 128 -21.81 5.34 -29.43
C GLU A 128 -21.53 6.74 -28.87
N GLY A 129 -20.46 7.35 -29.40
CA GLY A 129 -20.55 8.76 -29.71
C GLY A 129 -19.64 9.75 -29.00
N VAL A 130 -18.41 9.96 -29.52
CA VAL A 130 -17.83 11.31 -29.57
C VAL A 130 -17.22 11.54 -30.97
N THR A 131 -17.63 12.62 -31.55
CA THR A 131 -17.44 13.13 -32.90
C THR A 131 -15.98 13.27 -33.34
N GLU A 132 -15.76 12.89 -34.62
CA GLU A 132 -14.59 13.16 -35.44
C GLU A 132 -14.15 14.63 -35.43
N THR A 133 -12.84 14.84 -35.21
CA THR A 133 -12.12 15.89 -35.91
C THR A 133 -10.97 15.23 -36.67
N THR A 134 -11.14 15.22 -37.98
CA THR A 134 -10.13 14.86 -38.96
C THR A 134 -8.95 15.80 -38.87
N ASP A 135 -7.75 15.24 -38.65
CA ASP A 135 -6.53 15.85 -39.13
C ASP A 135 -5.69 14.80 -39.86
N GLU A 136 -5.44 15.10 -41.14
CA GLU A 136 -4.64 14.32 -42.06
C GLU A 136 -3.18 14.36 -41.62
N ASN A 137 -2.65 13.28 -41.05
CA ASN A 137 -1.24 12.90 -41.20
C ASN A 137 -1.02 11.41 -40.90
N ALA A 138 -1.58 10.56 -41.73
CA ALA A 138 -1.25 9.14 -41.75
C ALA A 138 -0.14 8.90 -42.78
N GLN A 139 1.10 9.15 -42.38
CA GLN A 139 2.32 8.59 -43.02
C GLN A 139 3.45 8.70 -41.99
N ASN A 140 3.66 7.61 -41.27
CA ASN A 140 4.92 6.99 -40.86
C ASN A 140 4.67 6.08 -39.67
N ALA A 141 4.11 4.92 -39.96
CA ALA A 141 4.16 3.77 -39.08
C ALA A 141 5.33 2.89 -39.54
N ASP A 142 6.56 3.36 -39.30
CA ASP A 142 7.79 2.57 -39.47
C ASP A 142 8.98 3.29 -38.78
N ASP A 143 8.77 3.78 -37.56
CA ASP A 143 9.85 4.07 -36.62
C ASP A 143 9.52 3.31 -35.33
N ALA A 144 9.72 1.99 -35.36
CA ALA A 144 10.10 1.27 -34.17
C ALA A 144 11.46 1.86 -33.77
N GLU A 145 11.48 2.77 -32.79
CA GLU A 145 12.72 3.20 -32.16
C GLU A 145 13.48 1.95 -31.71
N SER A 146 14.59 1.71 -32.41
CA SER A 146 15.46 0.58 -32.18
C SER A 146 16.12 0.81 -30.83
N THR A 147 15.85 -0.05 -29.86
CA THR A 147 16.55 -0.14 -28.57
C THR A 147 18.01 -0.57 -28.73
N ASP A 148 18.50 -0.73 -29.96
CA ASP A 148 19.89 -1.06 -30.34
C ASP A 148 20.94 -0.10 -29.76
N SER A 149 20.54 1.03 -29.18
CA SER A 149 21.44 2.01 -28.53
C SER A 149 21.57 1.78 -27.00
N PHE A 150 20.73 0.99 -26.38
CA PHE A 150 20.74 0.77 -24.93
C PHE A 150 21.69 -0.37 -24.55
N VAL A 151 22.28 -0.24 -23.35
CA VAL A 151 23.13 -1.30 -22.77
C VAL A 151 22.21 -2.32 -22.10
N SER A 152 22.29 -3.60 -22.52
CA SER A 152 21.68 -4.70 -21.81
C SER A 152 22.65 -5.28 -20.77
N TYR A 153 22.14 -5.59 -19.59
CA TYR A 153 22.83 -6.27 -18.49
C TYR A 153 22.39 -7.72 -18.35
N THR A 154 21.53 -8.21 -19.25
CA THR A 154 21.01 -9.58 -19.22
C THR A 154 22.12 -10.58 -19.51
N VAL A 155 22.23 -11.60 -18.65
CA VAL A 155 23.18 -12.70 -18.77
C VAL A 155 22.45 -14.04 -18.72
N THR A 156 23.08 -15.05 -19.35
CA THR A 156 22.63 -16.45 -19.26
C THR A 156 23.17 -17.11 -18.00
N GLN A 157 22.57 -18.24 -17.61
CA GLN A 157 23.03 -19.00 -16.45
C GLN A 157 24.50 -19.46 -16.56
N ASP A 158 24.97 -19.79 -17.74
CA ASP A 158 26.38 -20.20 -17.99
C ASP A 158 27.38 -19.05 -17.82
N GLU A 159 26.92 -17.80 -17.94
CA GLU A 159 27.73 -16.59 -17.75
C GLU A 159 27.81 -16.18 -16.27
N LEU A 160 26.93 -16.66 -15.40
CA LEU A 160 26.95 -16.41 -13.96
C LEU A 160 28.05 -17.22 -13.24
N THR A 161 29.30 -16.96 -13.61
CA THR A 161 30.45 -17.58 -12.95
C THR A 161 30.73 -16.92 -11.60
N ASP A 162 31.48 -17.60 -10.70
CA ASP A 162 31.90 -17.01 -9.42
C ASP A 162 32.64 -15.68 -9.60
N GLU A 163 33.37 -15.48 -10.69
CA GLU A 163 34.04 -14.24 -11.02
C GLU A 163 33.03 -13.13 -11.35
N VAL A 164 31.99 -13.42 -12.10
CA VAL A 164 30.91 -12.46 -12.45
C VAL A 164 30.09 -12.14 -11.20
N LEU A 165 29.72 -13.15 -10.41
CA LEU A 165 28.94 -12.97 -9.19
C LEU A 165 29.65 -12.15 -8.11
N ALA A 166 30.99 -12.19 -8.08
CA ALA A 166 31.81 -11.42 -7.13
C ALA A 166 32.13 -10.00 -7.60
N LYS A 167 31.72 -9.58 -8.81
CA LYS A 167 31.92 -8.21 -9.26
C LYS A 167 31.06 -7.23 -8.46
N VAL A 168 31.68 -6.13 -8.06
CA VAL A 168 31.04 -5.04 -7.32
C VAL A 168 30.34 -4.11 -8.30
N VAL A 169 29.04 -3.95 -8.13
CA VAL A 169 28.16 -3.06 -8.92
C VAL A 169 28.02 -1.69 -8.26
N ALA A 170 28.01 -1.65 -6.93
CA ALA A 170 28.00 -0.41 -6.16
C ALA A 170 28.67 -0.62 -4.80
N SER A 171 29.16 0.48 -4.20
CA SER A 171 29.75 0.46 -2.84
C SER A 171 29.24 1.67 -2.04
N CYS A 172 28.94 1.43 -0.77
CA CYS A 172 28.54 2.46 0.20
C CYS A 172 29.26 2.22 1.53
N GLY A 173 30.10 3.16 1.94
CA GLY A 173 30.98 2.98 3.11
C GLY A 173 31.96 1.83 2.90
N ASP A 174 31.93 0.83 3.74
CA ASP A 174 32.73 -0.40 3.67
C ASP A 174 31.94 -1.61 3.16
N ARG A 175 30.73 -1.41 2.64
CA ARG A 175 29.85 -2.45 2.11
C ARG A 175 29.74 -2.38 0.61
N ASP A 176 29.83 -3.52 -0.04
CA ASP A 176 29.74 -3.70 -1.48
C ASP A 176 28.43 -4.41 -1.86
N LEU A 177 27.81 -3.93 -2.95
CA LEU A 177 26.77 -4.62 -3.66
C LEU A 177 27.41 -5.44 -4.78
N THR A 178 27.45 -6.77 -4.63
CA THR A 178 27.92 -7.69 -5.66
C THR A 178 26.78 -8.14 -6.58
N ASN A 179 27.09 -8.74 -7.75
CA ASN A 179 26.05 -9.31 -8.61
C ASN A 179 25.26 -10.43 -7.92
N ARG A 180 25.83 -11.13 -6.95
CA ARG A 180 25.10 -12.13 -6.16
C ARG A 180 23.98 -11.49 -5.34
N ASP A 181 24.28 -10.34 -4.71
CA ASP A 181 23.33 -9.63 -3.85
C ASP A 181 22.36 -8.79 -4.69
N LEU A 182 22.80 -8.28 -5.84
CA LEU A 182 22.02 -7.44 -6.75
C LEU A 182 20.70 -8.09 -7.15
N GLU A 183 20.66 -9.42 -7.33
CA GLU A 183 19.45 -10.16 -7.73
C GLU A 183 18.28 -9.91 -6.76
N PHE A 184 18.54 -9.85 -5.45
CA PHE A 184 17.49 -9.56 -4.45
C PHE A 184 16.95 -8.14 -4.61
N TYR A 185 17.84 -7.15 -4.72
CA TYR A 185 17.45 -5.75 -4.85
C TYR A 185 16.71 -5.50 -6.16
N TYR A 186 17.20 -6.06 -7.26
CA TYR A 186 16.65 -5.85 -8.59
C TYR A 186 15.24 -6.45 -8.73
N TRP A 187 15.11 -7.74 -8.42
CA TRP A 187 13.82 -8.44 -8.56
C TRP A 187 12.80 -7.97 -7.54
N GLN A 188 13.22 -7.52 -6.36
CA GLN A 188 12.35 -6.84 -5.39
C GLN A 188 11.69 -5.61 -6.01
N GLN A 189 12.44 -4.76 -6.72
CA GLN A 189 11.88 -3.56 -7.38
C GLN A 189 10.86 -3.95 -8.45
N TYR A 190 11.20 -4.94 -9.28
CA TYR A 190 10.29 -5.45 -10.30
C TYR A 190 8.97 -5.97 -9.68
N TYR A 191 9.04 -6.86 -8.69
CA TYR A 191 7.83 -7.41 -8.07
C TYR A 191 7.00 -6.36 -7.33
N THR A 192 7.62 -5.42 -6.67
CA THR A 192 6.93 -4.27 -6.05
C THR A 192 6.17 -3.47 -7.11
N PHE A 193 6.82 -3.19 -8.24
CA PHE A 193 6.18 -2.49 -9.36
C PHE A 193 4.99 -3.29 -9.91
N VAL A 194 5.18 -4.57 -10.22
CA VAL A 194 4.12 -5.44 -10.74
C VAL A 194 2.93 -5.52 -9.79
N ASN A 195 3.18 -5.62 -8.48
CA ASN A 195 2.12 -5.66 -7.49
C ASN A 195 1.34 -4.33 -7.40
N ASN A 196 2.04 -3.20 -7.48
CA ASN A 196 1.41 -1.88 -7.40
C ASN A 196 0.51 -1.57 -8.60
N TYR A 197 0.87 -2.09 -9.77
CA TYR A 197 0.10 -1.83 -11.01
C TYR A 197 -0.88 -2.93 -11.36
N GLY A 198 -0.70 -4.16 -10.86
CA GLY A 198 -1.64 -5.27 -11.02
C GLY A 198 -2.13 -5.47 -12.47
N SER A 199 -3.45 -5.36 -12.67
CA SER A 199 -4.09 -5.49 -13.98
C SER A 199 -3.75 -4.36 -14.96
N TYR A 200 -3.24 -3.22 -14.51
CA TYR A 200 -2.83 -2.11 -15.36
C TYR A 200 -1.42 -2.28 -15.95
N LEU A 201 -0.67 -3.32 -15.54
CA LEU A 201 0.70 -3.56 -15.99
C LEU A 201 0.82 -3.59 -17.52
N SER A 202 -0.11 -4.25 -18.21
CA SER A 202 -0.11 -4.38 -19.68
C SER A 202 -0.31 -3.05 -20.44
N TYR A 203 -0.80 -2.00 -19.77
CA TYR A 203 -0.90 -0.64 -20.35
C TYR A 203 0.38 0.17 -20.17
N ILE A 204 1.28 -0.28 -19.30
CA ILE A 204 2.50 0.44 -18.92
C ILE A 204 3.73 -0.22 -19.55
N MET A 205 3.72 -1.55 -19.65
CA MET A 205 4.86 -2.37 -20.02
C MET A 205 4.39 -3.52 -20.94
N ASP A 206 5.16 -3.81 -21.99
CA ASP A 206 4.93 -4.95 -22.87
C ASP A 206 5.47 -6.23 -22.22
N THR A 207 4.59 -7.00 -21.57
CA THR A 207 4.98 -8.24 -20.87
C THR A 207 5.44 -9.37 -21.82
N SER A 208 5.33 -9.19 -23.14
CA SER A 208 5.84 -10.14 -24.15
C SER A 208 7.31 -9.97 -24.46
N LYS A 209 7.93 -8.86 -24.03
CA LYS A 209 9.33 -8.48 -24.28
C LYS A 209 10.17 -8.55 -23.01
N GLY A 210 11.49 -8.66 -23.17
CA GLY A 210 12.46 -8.50 -22.10
C GLY A 210 12.46 -7.05 -21.57
N LEU A 211 12.89 -6.87 -20.32
CA LEU A 211 12.99 -5.55 -19.72
C LEU A 211 14.07 -4.68 -20.36
N ASP A 212 15.07 -5.30 -20.97
CA ASP A 212 16.16 -4.67 -21.75
C ASP A 212 15.78 -4.39 -23.20
N GLU A 213 14.65 -4.94 -23.69
CA GLU A 213 14.16 -4.80 -25.07
C GLU A 213 13.11 -3.70 -25.24
N GLN A 214 12.73 -3.02 -24.16
CA GLN A 214 11.69 -1.99 -24.19
C GLN A 214 12.10 -0.73 -23.44
N ALA A 215 11.78 0.43 -24.05
CA ALA A 215 12.10 1.72 -23.47
C ALA A 215 11.21 2.04 -22.24
N TYR A 216 11.83 2.54 -21.18
CA TYR A 216 11.17 3.21 -20.07
C TYR A 216 11.06 4.71 -20.32
N SER A 217 12.12 5.29 -20.94
CA SER A 217 12.21 6.70 -21.35
C SER A 217 13.01 6.80 -22.65
N GLU A 218 13.28 8.02 -23.14
CA GLU A 218 14.08 8.27 -24.35
C GLU A 218 15.51 7.73 -24.25
N ASP A 219 16.06 7.62 -23.04
CA ASP A 219 17.46 7.28 -22.78
C ASP A 219 17.65 6.06 -21.88
N GLN A 220 16.59 5.33 -21.53
CA GLN A 220 16.62 4.27 -20.53
C GLN A 220 15.63 3.15 -20.83
N THR A 221 16.05 1.88 -20.65
CA THR A 221 15.15 0.71 -20.67
C THR A 221 14.53 0.47 -19.30
N TRP A 222 13.49 -0.38 -19.24
CA TRP A 222 12.92 -0.84 -17.96
C TRP A 222 13.95 -1.58 -17.11
N GLN A 223 14.85 -2.34 -17.74
CA GLN A 223 15.95 -2.99 -17.02
C GLN A 223 16.84 -1.99 -16.31
N GLN A 224 17.23 -0.93 -17.01
CA GLN A 224 18.07 0.13 -16.43
C GLN A 224 17.35 0.88 -15.32
N ALA A 225 16.05 1.19 -15.48
CA ALA A 225 15.25 1.85 -14.46
C ALA A 225 15.14 1.01 -13.16
N PHE A 226 14.96 -0.30 -13.29
CA PHE A 226 14.97 -1.19 -12.12
C PHE A 226 16.37 -1.36 -11.52
N LEU A 227 17.43 -1.34 -12.33
CA LEU A 227 18.81 -1.37 -11.83
C LEU A 227 19.13 -0.13 -10.99
N ASP A 228 18.78 1.06 -11.49
CA ASP A 228 18.96 2.32 -10.74
C ASP A 228 18.15 2.33 -9.44
N SER A 229 16.93 1.81 -9.48
CA SER A 229 16.08 1.66 -8.28
C SER A 229 16.68 0.67 -7.28
N ALA A 230 17.25 -0.45 -7.74
CA ALA A 230 17.91 -1.45 -6.92
C ALA A 230 19.15 -0.88 -6.21
N VAL A 231 19.99 -0.13 -6.95
CA VAL A 231 21.19 0.53 -6.41
C VAL A 231 20.80 1.63 -5.41
N THR A 232 19.73 2.38 -5.68
CA THR A 232 19.18 3.36 -4.74
C THR A 232 18.70 2.69 -3.45
N MET A 233 17.99 1.57 -3.55
CA MET A 233 17.55 0.80 -2.37
C MET A 233 18.75 0.28 -1.57
N PHE A 234 19.76 -0.27 -2.24
CA PHE A 234 21.01 -0.69 -1.58
C PHE A 234 21.66 0.47 -0.84
N HIS A 235 21.75 1.66 -1.46
CA HIS A 235 22.34 2.86 -0.85
C HIS A 235 21.60 3.25 0.43
N SER A 236 20.27 3.40 0.35
CA SER A 236 19.43 3.78 1.49
C SER A 236 19.56 2.77 2.64
N MET A 237 19.35 1.48 2.35
CA MET A 237 19.41 0.43 3.35
C MET A 237 20.78 0.31 3.99
N THR A 238 21.86 0.42 3.20
CA THR A 238 23.23 0.35 3.70
C THR A 238 23.58 1.57 4.54
N ALA A 239 23.24 2.78 4.10
CA ALA A 239 23.51 4.02 4.84
C ALA A 239 22.80 4.01 6.21
N ILE A 240 21.54 3.60 6.26
CA ILE A 240 20.78 3.45 7.51
C ILE A 240 21.41 2.40 8.42
N ASN A 241 21.82 1.25 7.89
CA ASN A 241 22.50 0.22 8.67
C ASN A 241 23.86 0.66 9.21
N LEU A 242 24.62 1.48 8.48
CA LEU A 242 25.86 2.08 8.97
C LEU A 242 25.62 3.09 10.11
N GLU A 243 24.53 3.85 10.08
CA GLU A 243 24.12 4.68 11.22
C GLU A 243 23.67 3.83 12.41
N ALA A 244 22.91 2.76 12.17
CA ALA A 244 22.52 1.81 13.20
C ALA A 244 23.75 1.15 13.87
N ASP A 245 24.81 0.83 13.09
CA ASP A 245 26.08 0.32 13.62
C ASP A 245 26.75 1.32 14.56
N LYS A 246 26.80 2.61 14.19
CA LYS A 246 27.35 3.67 15.04
C LYS A 246 26.54 3.86 16.32
N ALA A 247 25.22 3.70 16.24
CA ALA A 247 24.32 3.78 17.38
C ALA A 247 24.36 2.55 18.28
N GLY A 248 24.97 1.44 17.82
CA GLY A 248 24.95 0.15 18.52
C GLY A 248 23.55 -0.47 18.57
N PHE A 249 22.72 -0.21 17.52
CA PHE A 249 21.38 -0.76 17.42
C PHE A 249 21.42 -2.24 17.02
N GLU A 250 20.67 -3.06 17.72
CA GLU A 250 20.52 -4.50 17.49
C GLU A 250 19.03 -4.85 17.36
N LEU A 251 18.72 -5.84 16.52
CA LEU A 251 17.37 -6.40 16.41
C LEU A 251 16.94 -7.10 17.71
N GLY A 252 15.65 -6.99 18.04
CA GLY A 252 15.05 -7.63 19.18
C GLY A 252 14.92 -9.15 19.06
N GLU A 253 14.54 -9.81 20.16
CA GLU A 253 14.33 -11.27 20.19
C GLU A 253 13.19 -11.70 19.23
N GLU A 254 12.16 -10.89 19.08
CA GLU A 254 11.04 -11.16 18.18
C GLU A 254 11.48 -11.09 16.72
N ASP A 255 12.25 -10.08 16.34
CA ASP A 255 12.80 -9.94 14.99
C ASP A 255 13.73 -11.11 14.65
N GLN A 256 14.58 -11.50 15.62
CA GLN A 256 15.46 -12.66 15.43
C GLN A 256 14.67 -13.97 15.26
N ALA A 257 13.59 -14.16 16.00
CA ALA A 257 12.73 -15.32 15.83
C ALA A 257 12.05 -15.36 14.46
N GLN A 258 11.66 -14.20 13.91
CA GLN A 258 11.13 -14.10 12.54
C GLN A 258 12.19 -14.49 11.50
N LEU A 259 13.43 -14.01 11.64
CA LEU A 259 14.54 -14.38 10.76
C LEU A 259 14.85 -15.87 10.81
N ASP A 260 14.85 -16.46 12.00
CA ASP A 260 15.11 -17.90 12.20
C ASP A 260 14.00 -18.79 11.58
N ALA A 261 12.78 -18.27 11.44
CA ALA A 261 11.64 -18.97 10.83
C ALA A 261 11.63 -18.91 9.28
N ILE A 262 12.43 -18.06 8.65
CA ILE A 262 12.42 -17.87 7.19
C ILE A 262 12.65 -19.19 6.43
N PRO A 263 13.65 -20.04 6.76
CA PRO A 263 13.88 -21.27 6.00
C PRO A 263 12.67 -22.22 5.99
N GLU A 264 11.99 -22.39 7.14
CA GLU A 264 10.78 -23.22 7.25
C GLU A 264 9.61 -22.61 6.45
N SER A 265 9.46 -21.29 6.48
CA SER A 265 8.44 -20.55 5.71
C SER A 265 8.66 -20.69 4.20
N LEU A 266 9.92 -20.65 3.74
CA LEU A 266 10.27 -20.86 2.35
C LEU A 266 9.95 -22.30 1.88
N ASP A 267 10.26 -23.31 2.70
CA ASP A 267 9.93 -24.71 2.40
C ASP A 267 8.40 -24.92 2.33
N ALA A 268 7.65 -24.31 3.25
CA ALA A 268 6.19 -24.36 3.22
C ALA A 268 5.62 -23.70 1.95
N THR A 269 6.17 -22.56 1.56
CA THR A 269 5.78 -21.84 0.34
C THR A 269 6.11 -22.66 -0.91
N ALA A 270 7.31 -23.23 -0.98
CA ALA A 270 7.72 -24.12 -2.07
C ALA A 270 6.77 -25.31 -2.21
N GLY A 271 6.41 -25.93 -1.08
CA GLY A 271 5.44 -27.03 -1.04
C GLY A 271 4.06 -26.65 -1.57
N TYR A 272 3.57 -25.45 -1.26
CA TYR A 272 2.31 -24.93 -1.80
C TYR A 272 2.33 -24.79 -3.33
N TYR A 273 3.47 -24.38 -3.91
CA TYR A 273 3.66 -24.28 -5.37
C TYR A 273 4.12 -25.57 -6.04
N GLY A 274 4.29 -26.65 -5.29
CA GLY A 274 4.75 -27.94 -5.82
C GLY A 274 6.22 -27.94 -6.25
N MET A 275 7.04 -27.08 -5.64
CA MET A 275 8.49 -27.04 -5.80
C MET A 275 9.17 -27.96 -4.77
N GLU A 276 10.45 -28.30 -4.99
CA GLU A 276 11.19 -29.28 -4.20
C GLU A 276 11.44 -28.80 -2.77
N ASP A 277 11.93 -27.55 -2.64
CA ASP A 277 12.28 -26.91 -1.37
C ASP A 277 12.32 -25.37 -1.50
N GLY A 278 12.57 -24.68 -0.40
CA GLY A 278 12.66 -23.23 -0.35
C GLY A 278 13.78 -22.65 -1.20
N LEU A 279 14.88 -23.37 -1.43
CA LEU A 279 15.94 -22.95 -2.33
C LEU A 279 15.45 -22.93 -3.78
N ALA A 280 14.77 -23.99 -4.23
CA ALA A 280 14.19 -24.04 -5.58
C ALA A 280 13.19 -22.89 -5.79
N TYR A 281 12.41 -22.56 -4.76
CA TYR A 281 11.51 -21.39 -4.80
C TYR A 281 12.29 -20.07 -4.96
N LEU A 282 13.31 -19.81 -4.12
CA LEU A 282 14.12 -18.59 -4.21
C LEU A 282 14.81 -18.46 -5.57
N GLN A 283 15.39 -19.56 -6.08
CA GLN A 283 16.06 -19.56 -7.38
C GLN A 283 15.09 -19.29 -8.54
N ARG A 284 13.84 -19.70 -8.41
CA ARG A 284 12.79 -19.36 -9.39
C ARG A 284 12.42 -17.88 -9.37
N VAL A 285 12.51 -17.24 -8.22
CA VAL A 285 12.12 -15.83 -7.98
C VAL A 285 13.25 -14.87 -8.26
N PHE A 286 14.45 -15.17 -7.78
CA PHE A 286 15.59 -14.25 -7.78
C PHE A 286 16.75 -14.67 -8.68
N GLY A 287 16.71 -15.88 -9.27
CA GLY A 287 17.76 -16.39 -10.14
C GLY A 287 18.59 -17.53 -9.54
N PRO A 288 19.33 -18.24 -10.39
CA PRO A 288 19.97 -19.53 -10.03
C PRO A 288 21.14 -19.41 -9.05
N SER A 289 21.67 -18.19 -8.82
CA SER A 289 22.85 -17.95 -7.99
C SER A 289 22.56 -17.71 -6.52
N VAL A 290 21.29 -17.50 -6.15
CA VAL A 290 20.89 -17.17 -4.78
C VAL A 290 20.88 -18.38 -3.86
N THR A 291 21.13 -18.13 -2.56
CA THR A 291 21.01 -19.14 -1.49
C THR A 291 20.03 -18.68 -0.41
N VAL A 292 19.55 -19.62 0.40
CA VAL A 292 18.70 -19.29 1.56
C VAL A 292 19.46 -18.42 2.58
N GLU A 293 20.78 -18.63 2.75
CA GLU A 293 21.59 -17.84 3.66
C GLU A 293 21.73 -16.38 3.20
N ASP A 294 21.99 -16.18 1.90
CA ASP A 294 22.06 -14.82 1.29
C ASP A 294 20.71 -14.08 1.42
N TYR A 295 19.61 -14.80 1.20
CA TYR A 295 18.26 -14.23 1.37
C TYR A 295 17.97 -13.84 2.82
N VAL A 296 18.30 -14.69 3.79
CA VAL A 296 18.15 -14.36 5.22
C VAL A 296 19.01 -13.16 5.59
N ALA A 297 20.22 -13.04 5.04
CA ALA A 297 21.08 -11.87 5.26
C ALA A 297 20.45 -10.59 4.69
N PHE A 298 19.94 -10.65 3.47
CA PHE A 298 19.21 -9.53 2.84
C PHE A 298 17.99 -9.10 3.66
N VAL A 299 17.16 -10.04 4.11
CA VAL A 299 15.98 -9.74 4.95
C VAL A 299 16.39 -9.17 6.31
N ARG A 300 17.48 -9.67 6.91
CA ARG A 300 18.01 -9.11 8.17
C ARG A 300 18.45 -7.66 8.03
N ASP A 301 19.20 -7.34 6.96
CA ASP A 301 19.67 -5.99 6.73
C ASP A 301 18.51 -5.03 6.43
N SER A 302 17.51 -5.50 5.70
CA SER A 302 16.27 -4.77 5.42
C SER A 302 15.46 -4.51 6.72
N MET A 303 15.22 -5.56 7.51
CA MET A 303 14.51 -5.46 8.79
C MET A 303 15.23 -4.52 9.77
N ARG A 304 16.55 -4.63 9.85
CA ARG A 304 17.34 -3.79 10.76
C ARG A 304 17.29 -2.32 10.39
N ALA A 305 17.38 -2.01 9.08
CA ALA A 305 17.25 -0.65 8.59
C ALA A 305 15.88 -0.06 8.93
N SER A 306 14.80 -0.84 8.75
CA SER A 306 13.43 -0.42 9.11
C SER A 306 13.27 -0.16 10.59
N ARG A 307 13.64 -1.13 11.43
CA ARG A 307 13.50 -0.98 12.89
C ARG A 307 14.29 0.20 13.44
N TYR A 308 15.45 0.48 12.83
CA TYR A 308 16.22 1.65 13.22
C TYR A 308 15.57 2.96 12.77
N MET A 309 15.01 3.02 11.55
CA MET A 309 14.25 4.19 11.10
C MET A 309 12.97 4.38 11.94
N GLU A 310 12.22 3.33 12.23
CA GLU A 310 11.09 3.37 13.16
C GLU A 310 11.47 4.00 14.50
N LEU A 311 12.58 3.56 15.09
CA LEU A 311 13.10 4.13 16.35
C LEU A 311 13.41 5.63 16.23
N LEU A 312 13.98 6.08 15.10
CA LEU A 312 14.30 7.50 14.87
C LEU A 312 13.04 8.32 14.66
N VAL A 313 12.05 7.77 13.95
CA VAL A 313 10.75 8.43 13.71
C VAL A 313 9.93 8.54 14.99
N GLU A 314 9.90 7.52 15.83
CA GLU A 314 9.25 7.56 17.15
C GLU A 314 9.80 8.66 18.08
N GLN A 315 11.06 9.08 17.87
CA GLN A 315 11.68 10.16 18.63
C GLN A 315 11.40 11.56 18.04
N MET A 316 10.71 11.64 16.90
CA MET A 316 10.33 12.93 16.32
C MET A 316 9.18 13.55 17.12
N GLU A 317 9.39 14.76 17.58
CA GLU A 317 8.37 15.55 18.24
C GLU A 317 7.90 16.67 17.29
N PHE A 318 6.60 16.89 17.24
CA PHE A 318 5.98 17.95 16.45
C PHE A 318 5.14 18.81 17.39
N SER A 319 5.34 20.11 17.36
CA SER A 319 4.46 21.05 18.07
C SER A 319 3.19 21.32 17.25
N ASP A 320 2.10 21.64 17.95
CA ASP A 320 0.84 22.02 17.31
C ASP A 320 1.02 23.19 16.32
N ALA A 321 1.96 24.10 16.61
CA ALA A 321 2.28 25.22 15.73
C ALA A 321 2.94 24.76 14.43
N GLU A 322 3.88 23.82 14.48
CA GLU A 322 4.53 23.26 13.28
C GLU A 322 3.53 22.53 12.40
N ILE A 323 2.63 21.74 13.01
CA ILE A 323 1.58 21.01 12.28
C ILE A 323 0.61 22.00 11.61
N SER A 324 0.18 23.04 12.36
CA SER A 324 -0.71 24.08 11.82
C SER A 324 -0.05 24.87 10.69
N ASP A 325 1.23 25.25 10.85
CA ASP A 325 2.00 25.98 9.84
C ASP A 325 2.21 25.09 8.58
N TYR A 326 2.42 23.80 8.76
CA TYR A 326 2.54 22.85 7.65
C TYR A 326 1.24 22.78 6.84
N TYR A 327 0.09 22.62 7.50
CA TYR A 327 -1.21 22.68 6.82
C TYR A 327 -1.38 23.98 6.04
N ASP A 328 -1.08 25.13 6.65
CA ASP A 328 -1.27 26.45 6.03
C ASP A 328 -0.34 26.65 4.80
N GLN A 329 0.85 26.03 4.79
CA GLN A 329 1.76 26.03 3.63
C GLN A 329 1.28 25.13 2.49
N HIS A 330 0.51 24.08 2.79
CA HIS A 330 -0.01 23.10 1.83
C HIS A 330 -1.53 23.20 1.65
N ALA A 331 -2.12 24.37 2.00
CA ALA A 331 -3.57 24.56 2.01
C ALA A 331 -4.25 24.30 0.65
N GLU A 332 -3.55 24.51 -0.48
CA GLU A 332 -4.07 24.23 -1.82
C GLU A 332 -4.19 22.71 -2.06
N ASP A 333 -3.24 21.89 -1.58
CA ASP A 333 -3.24 20.44 -1.72
C ASP A 333 -4.33 19.82 -0.84
N TYR A 334 -4.48 20.33 0.40
CA TYR A 334 -5.56 19.91 1.30
C TYR A 334 -6.94 20.27 0.76
N ALA A 335 -7.08 21.45 0.14
CA ALA A 335 -8.34 21.86 -0.50
C ALA A 335 -8.70 20.95 -1.69
N GLN A 336 -7.72 20.51 -2.51
CA GLN A 336 -7.93 19.54 -3.58
C GLN A 336 -8.41 18.18 -3.03
N SER A 337 -7.88 17.78 -1.89
CA SER A 337 -8.25 16.56 -1.17
C SER A 337 -9.51 16.74 -0.31
N ARG A 338 -10.19 17.90 -0.35
CA ARG A 338 -11.37 18.27 0.45
C ARG A 338 -11.14 18.17 1.96
N ILE A 339 -9.92 18.41 2.42
CA ILE A 339 -9.57 18.45 3.84
C ILE A 339 -9.60 19.92 4.26
N GLU A 340 -10.67 20.31 4.96
CA GLU A 340 -10.83 21.67 5.45
C GLU A 340 -10.31 21.79 6.88
N LYS A 341 -9.76 22.98 7.23
CA LYS A 341 -9.27 23.28 8.57
C LYS A 341 -10.44 23.57 9.52
N ILE A 342 -11.16 22.53 9.90
CA ILE A 342 -12.31 22.59 10.80
C ILE A 342 -11.90 21.97 12.15
N ASP A 343 -11.90 22.80 13.20
CA ASP A 343 -11.51 22.39 14.57
C ASP A 343 -12.66 21.65 15.28
N LYS A 344 -13.14 20.57 14.67
CA LYS A 344 -14.09 19.64 15.26
C LYS A 344 -13.49 18.26 15.30
N PRO A 345 -13.52 17.58 16.46
CA PRO A 345 -13.09 16.20 16.57
C PRO A 345 -13.88 15.27 15.67
N MET A 346 -13.24 14.21 15.23
CA MET A 346 -13.89 13.09 14.52
C MET A 346 -14.91 12.42 15.43
N VAL A 347 -15.91 11.78 14.80
CA VAL A 347 -17.00 11.10 15.51
C VAL A 347 -17.24 9.71 14.96
N SER A 348 -17.76 8.81 15.79
CA SER A 348 -18.21 7.49 15.32
C SER A 348 -19.72 7.42 15.39
N VAL A 349 -20.33 6.89 14.35
CA VAL A 349 -21.78 6.76 14.21
C VAL A 349 -22.15 5.40 13.64
N ARG A 350 -23.36 4.94 13.94
CA ARG A 350 -23.98 3.84 13.20
C ARG A 350 -25.17 4.39 12.43
N HIS A 351 -25.45 3.80 11.28
CA HIS A 351 -26.66 4.13 10.54
C HIS A 351 -27.31 2.92 9.88
N ILE A 352 -28.60 3.06 9.58
CA ILE A 352 -29.37 2.14 8.76
C ILE A 352 -29.88 2.92 7.57
N LEU A 353 -29.41 2.60 6.37
CA LEU A 353 -29.89 3.23 5.15
C LEU A 353 -31.16 2.52 4.67
N VAL A 354 -32.16 3.28 4.32
CA VAL A 354 -33.40 2.83 3.67
C VAL A 354 -33.55 3.57 2.35
N ILE A 355 -33.34 2.85 1.25
CA ILE A 355 -33.39 3.39 -0.11
C ILE A 355 -34.86 3.36 -0.62
N PRO A 356 -35.37 4.45 -1.25
CA PRO A 356 -36.64 4.40 -1.94
C PRO A 356 -36.60 3.41 -3.11
N THR A 357 -37.69 2.66 -3.37
CA THR A 357 -37.65 1.53 -4.31
C THR A 357 -38.26 1.80 -5.68
N GLU A 358 -39.13 2.80 -5.83
CA GLU A 358 -39.80 3.09 -7.10
C GLU A 358 -39.30 4.38 -7.74
N GLN A 359 -38.86 4.31 -9.00
CA GLN A 359 -38.33 5.43 -9.77
C GLN A 359 -39.28 5.88 -10.86
N ASN A 360 -39.24 7.18 -11.18
CA ASN A 360 -39.83 7.79 -12.35
C ASN A 360 -39.02 7.43 -13.62
N GLU A 361 -39.56 7.77 -14.78
CA GLU A 361 -38.90 7.54 -16.09
C GLU A 361 -37.55 8.31 -16.23
N ASP A 362 -37.33 9.35 -15.44
CA ASP A 362 -36.10 10.15 -15.42
C ASP A 362 -35.07 9.67 -14.41
N GLY A 363 -35.31 8.55 -13.72
CA GLY A 363 -34.44 7.96 -12.73
C GLY A 363 -34.56 8.57 -11.32
N THR A 364 -35.38 9.59 -11.11
CA THR A 364 -35.69 10.11 -9.76
C THR A 364 -36.66 9.20 -9.03
N TYR A 365 -36.61 9.16 -7.70
CA TYR A 365 -37.58 8.39 -6.91
C TYR A 365 -38.92 9.08 -6.83
N THR A 366 -40.00 8.30 -6.80
CA THR A 366 -41.38 8.83 -6.68
C THR A 366 -41.64 9.39 -5.28
N ASP A 367 -42.57 10.33 -5.13
CA ASP A 367 -42.97 10.86 -3.82
C ASP A 367 -43.53 9.76 -2.90
N GLU A 368 -44.20 8.78 -3.46
CA GLU A 368 -44.72 7.61 -2.76
C GLU A 368 -43.58 6.73 -2.22
N ALA A 369 -42.54 6.46 -3.04
CA ALA A 369 -41.37 5.67 -2.61
C ALA A 369 -40.59 6.37 -1.49
N TRP A 370 -40.44 7.70 -1.56
CA TRP A 370 -39.86 8.49 -0.47
C TRP A 370 -40.67 8.40 0.82
N ALA A 371 -42.02 8.45 0.73
CA ALA A 371 -42.88 8.34 1.90
C ALA A 371 -42.85 6.92 2.52
N GLU A 372 -42.74 5.88 1.70
CA GLU A 372 -42.58 4.50 2.18
C GLU A 372 -41.23 4.28 2.86
N ALA A 373 -40.13 4.81 2.29
CA ALA A 373 -38.81 4.76 2.89
C ALA A 373 -38.77 5.49 4.26
N GLU A 374 -39.40 6.69 4.36
CA GLU A 374 -39.54 7.40 5.62
C GLU A 374 -40.27 6.58 6.69
N GLN A 375 -41.39 5.95 6.30
CA GLN A 375 -42.16 5.11 7.20
C GLN A 375 -41.37 3.87 7.66
N LYS A 376 -40.59 3.24 6.77
CA LYS A 376 -39.73 2.11 7.10
C LYS A 376 -38.63 2.54 8.06
N ALA A 377 -37.96 3.67 7.79
CA ALA A 377 -36.91 4.22 8.67
C ALA A 377 -37.48 4.56 10.08
N GLN A 378 -38.68 5.17 10.14
CA GLN A 378 -39.34 5.46 11.41
C GLN A 378 -39.73 4.17 12.16
N ALA A 379 -40.21 3.16 11.45
CA ALA A 379 -40.57 1.87 12.05
C ALA A 379 -39.36 1.15 12.66
N LEU A 380 -38.19 1.18 11.97
CA LEU A 380 -36.93 0.62 12.47
C LEU A 380 -36.45 1.35 13.74
N LEU A 381 -36.54 2.68 13.76
CA LEU A 381 -36.17 3.47 14.93
C LEU A 381 -37.11 3.18 16.11
N ASP A 382 -38.42 3.06 15.87
CA ASP A 382 -39.43 2.75 16.90
C ASP A 382 -39.28 1.31 17.41
N GLU A 383 -38.95 0.36 16.54
CA GLU A 383 -38.62 -1.02 16.90
C GLU A 383 -37.43 -1.09 17.84
N TRP A 384 -36.31 -0.44 17.46
CA TRP A 384 -35.12 -0.36 18.31
C TRP A 384 -35.44 0.27 19.67
N LYS A 385 -36.20 1.39 19.71
CA LYS A 385 -36.58 2.07 20.96
C LYS A 385 -37.50 1.25 21.83
N ALA A 386 -38.32 0.37 21.24
CA ALA A 386 -39.20 -0.53 21.97
C ALA A 386 -38.48 -1.79 22.48
N GLY A 387 -37.32 -2.10 21.93
CA GLY A 387 -36.47 -3.22 22.29
C GLY A 387 -35.51 -2.91 23.43
N GLU A 388 -34.26 -3.41 23.32
CA GLU A 388 -33.22 -3.20 24.33
C GLU A 388 -32.65 -1.77 24.30
N ALA A 389 -32.76 -1.11 23.17
CA ALA A 389 -32.30 0.27 22.90
C ALA A 389 -30.81 0.49 23.29
N THR A 390 -29.98 -0.50 22.97
CA THR A 390 -28.52 -0.46 23.16
C THR A 390 -27.81 -0.30 21.81
N GLU A 391 -26.53 0.08 21.83
CA GLU A 391 -25.72 0.12 20.63
C GLU A 391 -25.65 -1.24 19.94
N ASP A 392 -25.43 -2.34 20.69
CA ASP A 392 -25.38 -3.69 20.15
C ASP A 392 -26.69 -4.08 19.44
N SER A 393 -27.85 -3.70 20.01
CA SER A 393 -29.13 -3.95 19.37
C SER A 393 -29.37 -3.11 18.13
N PHE A 394 -28.77 -1.89 18.07
CA PHE A 394 -28.78 -1.07 16.86
C PHE A 394 -27.90 -1.70 15.76
N ALA A 395 -26.72 -2.17 16.12
CA ALA A 395 -25.82 -2.87 15.21
C ALA A 395 -26.46 -4.12 14.62
N ALA A 396 -27.15 -4.93 15.45
CA ALA A 396 -27.89 -6.09 14.96
C ALA A 396 -29.00 -5.70 13.97
N LEU A 397 -29.77 -4.65 14.29
CA LEU A 397 -30.83 -4.14 13.43
C LEU A 397 -30.27 -3.61 12.10
N ALA A 398 -29.09 -2.95 12.14
CA ALA A 398 -28.39 -2.45 10.95
C ALA A 398 -27.92 -3.60 10.04
N ASN A 399 -27.34 -4.66 10.60
CA ASN A 399 -26.93 -5.85 9.84
C ASN A 399 -28.12 -6.50 9.10
N GLU A 400 -29.33 -6.44 9.68
CA GLU A 400 -30.52 -7.07 9.11
C GLU A 400 -31.26 -6.19 8.09
N ASN A 401 -31.17 -4.86 8.23
CA ASN A 401 -32.07 -3.94 7.53
C ASN A 401 -31.40 -2.83 6.74
N SER A 402 -30.09 -2.58 6.94
CA SER A 402 -29.40 -1.52 6.22
C SER A 402 -29.15 -1.91 4.77
N GLU A 403 -29.47 -0.99 3.86
CA GLU A 403 -29.23 -1.09 2.43
C GLU A 403 -27.92 -0.36 2.02
N ASP A 404 -27.08 0.03 3.02
CA ASP A 404 -25.77 0.59 2.79
C ASP A 404 -24.70 -0.50 2.61
N PRO A 405 -24.12 -0.67 1.40
CA PRO A 405 -23.13 -1.72 1.16
C PRO A 405 -21.82 -1.49 1.93
N GLY A 406 -21.52 -0.24 2.31
CA GLY A 406 -20.27 0.13 2.99
C GLY A 406 -20.24 -0.26 4.47
N SER A 407 -21.40 -0.32 5.13
CA SER A 407 -21.45 -0.51 6.59
C SER A 407 -22.46 -1.58 7.06
N SER A 408 -23.35 -2.07 6.20
CA SER A 408 -24.40 -3.02 6.60
C SER A 408 -23.85 -4.30 7.24
N SER A 409 -22.71 -4.82 6.77
CA SER A 409 -22.07 -6.01 7.34
C SER A 409 -21.31 -5.75 8.66
N ASN A 410 -21.09 -4.47 9.01
CA ASN A 410 -20.40 -4.03 10.23
C ASN A 410 -21.34 -3.33 11.22
N GLY A 411 -22.64 -3.68 11.21
CA GLY A 411 -23.61 -3.07 12.11
C GLY A 411 -23.87 -1.58 11.84
N GLY A 412 -23.70 -1.15 10.59
CA GLY A 412 -23.88 0.23 10.16
C GLY A 412 -22.84 1.21 10.69
N LEU A 413 -21.66 0.73 11.15
CA LEU A 413 -20.62 1.56 11.79
C LEU A 413 -19.77 2.31 10.76
N TYR A 414 -19.64 3.62 10.98
CA TYR A 414 -18.59 4.48 10.47
C TYR A 414 -17.80 5.05 11.63
N GLU A 415 -16.51 4.72 11.69
CA GLU A 415 -15.56 5.27 12.67
C GLU A 415 -14.84 6.48 12.07
N ASP A 416 -14.40 7.37 12.95
CA ASP A 416 -13.56 8.53 12.62
C ASP A 416 -14.10 9.41 11.48
N VAL A 417 -15.43 9.56 11.43
CA VAL A 417 -16.08 10.49 10.51
C VAL A 417 -15.62 11.91 10.82
N TYR A 418 -15.14 12.62 9.80
CA TYR A 418 -14.69 14.01 9.93
C TYR A 418 -15.61 14.99 9.17
N PRO A 419 -15.62 16.28 9.55
CA PRO A 419 -16.46 17.28 8.90
C PRO A 419 -16.21 17.39 7.41
N GLY A 420 -17.27 17.30 6.61
CA GLY A 420 -17.21 17.38 5.15
C GLY A 420 -16.96 16.03 4.44
N GLN A 421 -16.79 14.94 5.19
CA GLN A 421 -16.65 13.60 4.60
C GLN A 421 -17.96 13.06 4.05
N MET A 422 -19.05 13.28 4.78
CA MET A 422 -20.37 12.78 4.43
C MET A 422 -21.19 13.84 3.68
N VAL A 423 -22.29 13.42 3.05
CA VAL A 423 -23.23 14.37 2.44
C VAL A 423 -23.85 15.31 3.49
N ASP A 424 -24.10 16.55 3.09
CA ASP A 424 -24.46 17.66 4.01
C ASP A 424 -25.46 17.31 5.13
N PRO A 425 -26.64 16.69 4.85
CA PRO A 425 -27.59 16.42 5.93
C PRO A 425 -27.10 15.37 6.94
N PHE A 426 -26.27 14.42 6.49
CA PHE A 426 -25.66 13.41 7.36
C PHE A 426 -24.57 14.05 8.21
N ASP A 427 -23.71 14.86 7.57
CA ASP A 427 -22.63 15.60 8.22
C ASP A 427 -23.15 16.57 9.27
N GLU A 428 -24.17 17.39 8.94
CA GLU A 428 -24.81 18.31 9.88
C GLU A 428 -25.35 17.59 11.11
N TRP A 429 -25.91 16.38 10.93
CA TRP A 429 -26.38 15.59 12.06
C TRP A 429 -25.24 15.07 12.93
N CYS A 430 -24.15 14.59 12.33
CA CYS A 430 -22.99 14.08 13.05
C CYS A 430 -22.29 15.16 13.88
N PHE A 431 -22.18 16.38 13.33
CA PHE A 431 -21.41 17.46 13.94
C PHE A 431 -22.23 18.53 14.63
N ASP A 432 -23.49 18.23 15.01
CA ASP A 432 -24.28 19.05 15.92
C ASP A 432 -23.63 19.03 17.33
N ASP A 433 -23.22 20.21 17.83
CA ASP A 433 -22.52 20.34 19.11
C ASP A 433 -23.33 19.84 20.33
N ALA A 434 -24.65 19.69 20.20
CA ALA A 434 -25.52 19.15 21.24
C ALA A 434 -25.54 17.61 21.30
N ARG A 435 -24.95 16.92 20.30
CA ARG A 435 -25.01 15.47 20.15
C ARG A 435 -24.26 14.76 21.27
N GLN A 436 -24.88 13.68 21.81
CA GLN A 436 -24.31 12.87 22.86
C GLN A 436 -24.34 11.37 22.47
N PRO A 437 -23.40 10.56 22.98
CA PRO A 437 -23.47 9.09 22.79
C PRO A 437 -24.85 8.52 23.16
N GLY A 438 -25.41 7.70 22.26
CA GLY A 438 -26.76 7.16 22.38
C GLY A 438 -27.86 8.00 21.73
N ASP A 439 -27.57 9.21 21.24
CA ASP A 439 -28.54 10.01 20.49
C ASP A 439 -28.89 9.32 19.17
N THR A 440 -30.17 9.39 18.81
CA THR A 440 -30.69 8.82 17.56
C THR A 440 -31.51 9.84 16.79
N GLY A 441 -31.58 9.65 15.48
CA GLY A 441 -32.37 10.50 14.60
C GLY A 441 -32.68 9.83 13.27
N ILE A 442 -33.43 10.53 12.43
CA ILE A 442 -33.64 10.17 11.04
C ILE A 442 -33.19 11.34 10.17
N VAL A 443 -32.31 11.06 9.22
CA VAL A 443 -31.75 12.02 8.29
C VAL A 443 -32.15 11.63 6.87
N LYS A 444 -32.59 12.59 6.07
CA LYS A 444 -32.85 12.38 4.66
C LYS A 444 -31.70 12.91 3.83
N THR A 445 -31.18 12.09 2.93
CA THR A 445 -30.19 12.46 1.91
C THR A 445 -30.71 12.11 0.52
N ASP A 446 -29.94 12.37 -0.52
CA ASP A 446 -30.28 11.94 -1.88
C ASP A 446 -30.24 10.40 -2.05
N TYR A 447 -29.54 9.70 -1.16
CA TYR A 447 -29.45 8.23 -1.15
C TYR A 447 -30.64 7.54 -0.51
N GLY A 448 -31.34 8.20 0.42
CA GLY A 448 -32.43 7.62 1.18
C GLY A 448 -32.63 8.24 2.54
N TYR A 449 -33.32 7.51 3.41
CA TYR A 449 -33.44 7.85 4.83
C TYR A 449 -32.44 7.05 5.66
N HIS A 450 -31.66 7.75 6.48
CA HIS A 450 -30.72 7.16 7.41
C HIS A 450 -31.29 7.20 8.83
N VAL A 451 -31.46 6.05 9.45
CA VAL A 451 -31.66 5.97 10.90
C VAL A 451 -30.29 6.06 11.54
N MET A 452 -30.08 7.08 12.35
CA MET A 452 -28.77 7.43 12.92
C MET A 452 -28.67 7.02 14.38
N TYR A 453 -27.49 6.58 14.79
CA TYR A 453 -27.10 6.37 16.18
C TYR A 453 -25.70 6.95 16.41
N TYR A 454 -25.57 7.85 17.37
CA TYR A 454 -24.31 8.49 17.72
C TYR A 454 -23.54 7.61 18.71
N VAL A 455 -22.39 7.08 18.30
CA VAL A 455 -21.56 6.17 19.10
C VAL A 455 -20.66 6.96 20.04
N SER A 456 -19.81 7.81 19.51
CA SER A 456 -18.82 8.54 20.29
C SER A 456 -18.34 9.80 19.58
N LYS A 457 -17.75 10.69 20.39
CA LYS A 457 -16.95 11.81 19.92
C LYS A 457 -15.51 11.54 20.30
N GLY A 458 -14.59 11.58 19.33
CA GLY A 458 -13.16 11.49 19.53
C GLY A 458 -12.55 12.76 20.14
N GLU A 459 -11.25 12.75 20.29
CA GLU A 459 -10.45 13.92 20.72
C GLU A 459 -9.68 14.51 19.53
N GLU A 460 -9.41 13.69 18.50
CA GLU A 460 -8.56 14.03 17.35
C GLU A 460 -9.33 14.80 16.28
N VAL A 461 -8.64 15.75 15.66
CA VAL A 461 -9.15 16.62 14.59
C VAL A 461 -8.50 16.20 13.27
N PHE A 462 -9.30 15.81 12.29
CA PHE A 462 -8.83 15.17 11.06
C PHE A 462 -7.75 15.96 10.30
N TRP A 463 -7.98 17.27 10.05
CA TRP A 463 -6.98 18.07 9.33
C TRP A 463 -5.64 18.13 10.06
N PHE A 464 -5.69 18.11 11.40
CA PHE A 464 -4.50 18.15 12.25
C PHE A 464 -3.72 16.83 12.16
N GLU A 465 -4.41 15.69 12.25
CA GLU A 465 -3.77 14.38 12.12
C GLU A 465 -3.25 14.14 10.68
N ALA A 466 -3.98 14.58 9.65
CA ALA A 466 -3.53 14.54 8.27
C ALA A 466 -2.25 15.36 8.07
N ALA A 467 -2.23 16.60 8.55
CA ALA A 467 -1.05 17.47 8.46
C ALA A 467 0.13 16.93 9.26
N LYS A 468 -0.11 16.37 10.43
CA LYS A 468 0.93 15.73 11.26
C LYS A 468 1.54 14.50 10.57
N SER A 469 0.72 13.65 9.96
CA SER A 469 1.17 12.50 9.19
C SER A 469 2.00 12.90 7.97
N ASP A 470 1.56 13.93 7.22
CA ASP A 470 2.29 14.43 6.07
C ASP A 470 3.61 15.10 6.47
N LEU A 471 3.62 15.90 7.53
CA LEU A 471 4.84 16.50 8.10
C LEU A 471 5.82 15.43 8.61
N GLN A 472 5.32 14.39 9.27
CA GLN A 472 6.14 13.26 9.70
C GLN A 472 6.79 12.57 8.49
N THR A 473 6.03 12.31 7.42
CA THR A 473 6.52 11.71 6.19
C THR A 473 7.60 12.59 5.52
N GLU A 474 7.40 13.90 5.49
CA GLU A 474 8.41 14.83 4.96
C GLU A 474 9.71 14.79 5.78
N ARG A 475 9.59 14.81 7.12
CA ARG A 475 10.76 14.74 8.02
C ARG A 475 11.48 13.41 7.95
N GLU A 476 10.75 12.31 7.80
CA GLU A 476 11.30 10.97 7.58
C GLU A 476 12.11 10.91 6.27
N ASN A 477 11.55 11.41 5.17
CA ASN A 477 12.24 11.48 3.88
C ASN A 477 13.51 12.35 3.96
N ALA A 478 13.42 13.50 4.62
CA ALA A 478 14.56 14.38 4.83
C ALA A 478 15.65 13.75 5.71
N LEU A 479 15.25 12.98 6.73
CA LEU A 479 16.17 12.24 7.59
C LEU A 479 16.89 11.16 6.79
N GLU A 480 16.18 10.34 6.00
CA GLU A 480 16.77 9.34 5.12
C GLU A 480 17.78 9.98 4.15
N GLU A 481 17.39 11.07 3.50
CA GLU A 481 18.28 11.79 2.58
C GLU A 481 19.54 12.30 3.31
N SER A 482 19.38 12.83 4.52
CA SER A 482 20.49 13.30 5.34
C SER A 482 21.45 12.17 5.74
N ILE A 483 20.91 10.97 6.03
CA ILE A 483 21.69 9.77 6.32
C ILE A 483 22.45 9.35 5.06
N ARG A 484 21.79 9.20 3.92
CA ARG A 484 22.43 8.84 2.65
C ARG A 484 23.56 9.80 2.25
N ALA A 485 23.35 11.09 2.47
CA ALA A 485 24.38 12.11 2.16
C ALA A 485 25.68 11.94 2.96
N GLN A 486 25.64 11.30 4.12
CA GLN A 486 26.84 11.01 4.94
C GLN A 486 27.64 9.82 4.42
N TYR A 487 27.05 8.96 3.61
CA TYR A 487 27.64 7.75 3.06
C TYR A 487 27.55 7.77 1.53
N PRO A 488 28.53 8.40 0.86
CA PRO A 488 28.49 8.53 -0.60
C PRO A 488 28.50 7.16 -1.28
N LEU A 489 27.65 7.02 -2.29
CA LEU A 489 27.60 5.86 -3.16
C LEU A 489 28.69 5.95 -4.23
N THR A 490 29.32 4.82 -4.54
CA THR A 490 30.17 4.63 -5.71
C THR A 490 29.54 3.58 -6.60
N GLU A 491 29.30 3.89 -7.86
CA GLU A 491 28.64 3.02 -8.82
C GLU A 491 29.65 2.50 -9.85
N ASN A 492 29.48 1.22 -10.23
CA ASN A 492 30.20 0.54 -11.29
C ASN A 492 29.19 -0.30 -12.10
N LEU A 493 28.16 0.37 -12.62
CA LEU A 493 27.01 -0.28 -13.27
C LEU A 493 27.43 -1.13 -14.47
N GLU A 494 28.56 -0.86 -15.11
CA GLU A 494 29.14 -1.67 -16.17
C GLU A 494 29.51 -3.11 -15.74
N ASN A 495 29.58 -3.36 -14.44
CA ASN A 495 29.78 -4.69 -13.88
C ASN A 495 28.49 -5.47 -13.68
N ALA A 496 27.32 -4.81 -13.78
CA ALA A 496 26.03 -5.46 -13.52
C ALA A 496 25.80 -6.65 -14.46
N ALA A 497 25.25 -7.72 -13.89
CA ALA A 497 24.88 -8.93 -14.61
C ALA A 497 23.57 -9.45 -13.99
N ILE A 498 22.48 -9.42 -14.74
CA ILE A 498 21.13 -9.71 -14.30
C ILE A 498 20.62 -10.95 -15.03
N PHE A 499 20.24 -11.98 -14.27
CA PHE A 499 19.59 -13.16 -14.84
C PHE A 499 18.09 -12.90 -14.99
N ASP A 500 17.58 -13.08 -16.22
CA ASP A 500 16.16 -12.86 -16.50
C ASP A 500 15.29 -14.04 -16.03
N VAL A 501 14.80 -13.99 -14.80
CA VAL A 501 13.94 -15.04 -14.22
C VAL A 501 12.58 -15.15 -14.90
N GLN A 502 12.17 -14.17 -15.71
CA GLN A 502 10.89 -14.15 -16.43
C GLN A 502 10.99 -14.74 -17.85
N ALA A 503 12.20 -15.01 -18.35
CA ALA A 503 12.43 -15.39 -19.76
C ALA A 503 11.65 -16.66 -20.18
N GLU A 504 11.62 -17.69 -19.33
CA GLU A 504 10.93 -18.94 -19.62
C GLU A 504 9.41 -18.78 -19.65
N ASP A 505 8.82 -18.05 -18.70
CA ASP A 505 7.38 -17.81 -18.64
C ASP A 505 6.94 -16.96 -19.83
N ARG A 506 7.71 -15.93 -20.15
CA ARG A 506 7.48 -15.06 -21.30
C ARG A 506 7.53 -15.84 -22.61
N ALA A 507 8.52 -16.70 -22.78
CA ALA A 507 8.62 -17.56 -23.96
C ALA A 507 7.43 -18.51 -24.09
N ALA A 508 6.99 -19.12 -22.99
CA ALA A 508 5.82 -19.99 -22.95
C ALA A 508 4.52 -19.22 -23.28
N ALA A 509 4.35 -18.03 -22.72
CA ALA A 509 3.18 -17.17 -22.99
C ALA A 509 3.14 -16.75 -24.47
N ASN A 510 4.27 -16.33 -25.05
CA ASN A 510 4.38 -15.95 -26.45
C ASN A 510 4.09 -17.13 -27.39
N ALA A 511 4.55 -18.34 -27.05
CA ALA A 511 4.25 -19.54 -27.82
C ALA A 511 2.76 -19.89 -27.80
N ALA A 512 2.11 -19.79 -26.63
CA ALA A 512 0.68 -20.02 -26.48
C ALA A 512 -0.17 -18.98 -27.26
N ALA A 513 0.23 -17.71 -27.23
CA ALA A 513 -0.43 -16.64 -28.00
C ALA A 513 -0.30 -16.88 -29.52
N ALA A 514 0.87 -17.30 -30.01
CA ALA A 514 1.10 -17.63 -31.41
C ALA A 514 0.25 -18.84 -31.86
N GLU A 515 0.12 -19.87 -31.02
CA GLU A 515 -0.73 -21.03 -31.31
C GLU A 515 -2.22 -20.67 -31.36
N ALA A 516 -2.68 -19.81 -30.45
CA ALA A 516 -4.05 -19.30 -30.45
C ALA A 516 -4.35 -18.49 -31.73
N ALA A 517 -3.46 -17.58 -32.13
CA ALA A 517 -3.61 -16.79 -33.35
C ALA A 517 -3.61 -17.67 -34.62
N ALA A 518 -2.78 -18.71 -34.67
CA ALA A 518 -2.77 -19.68 -35.78
C ALA A 518 -4.08 -20.50 -35.84
N SER A 519 -4.66 -20.83 -34.70
CA SER A 519 -5.95 -21.55 -34.62
C SER A 519 -7.12 -20.68 -35.08
N GLU A 520 -7.12 -19.38 -34.74
CA GLU A 520 -8.13 -18.41 -35.20
C GLU A 520 -8.05 -18.20 -36.71
N ALA A 521 -6.86 -18.01 -37.27
CA ALA A 521 -6.64 -17.89 -38.70
C ALA A 521 -7.12 -19.13 -39.48
N ALA A 522 -6.88 -20.33 -38.96
CA ALA A 522 -7.36 -21.60 -39.58
C ALA A 522 -8.88 -21.74 -39.54
N THR A 523 -9.55 -21.19 -38.54
CA THR A 523 -11.02 -21.18 -38.45
C THR A 523 -11.63 -20.15 -39.41
N GLU A 524 -11.01 -19.00 -39.63
CA GLU A 524 -11.44 -18.01 -40.63
C GLU A 524 -11.29 -18.54 -42.07
N GLU A 525 -10.19 -19.19 -42.43
CA GLU A 525 -10.02 -19.84 -43.74
C GLU A 525 -11.06 -20.95 -44.00
N SER A 526 -11.42 -21.75 -42.99
CA SER A 526 -12.45 -22.76 -43.14
C SER A 526 -13.88 -22.21 -43.23
N GLY A 527 -14.13 -21.00 -42.70
CA GLY A 527 -15.43 -20.33 -42.77
C GLY A 527 -15.70 -19.67 -44.11
N THR A 528 -14.66 -19.22 -44.83
CA THR A 528 -14.80 -18.60 -46.16
C THR A 528 -15.04 -19.62 -47.26
N ASP A 529 -14.51 -20.84 -47.15
CA ASP A 529 -14.72 -21.90 -48.16
C ASP A 529 -16.14 -22.49 -48.09
N ALA A 530 -16.79 -22.48 -46.92
CA ALA A 530 -18.20 -22.92 -46.78
C ALA A 530 -19.21 -21.90 -47.28
N SER A 531 -18.88 -20.60 -47.43
CA SER A 531 -19.78 -19.56 -47.94
C SER A 531 -19.74 -19.43 -49.47
N GLU A 532 -18.65 -19.81 -50.15
CA GLU A 532 -18.57 -19.83 -51.60
C GLU A 532 -19.29 -21.06 -52.23
N GLU A 533 -19.36 -22.21 -51.56
CA GLU A 533 -20.07 -23.39 -52.06
C GLU A 533 -21.60 -23.26 -51.96
N THR A 534 -22.14 -22.40 -51.07
CA THR A 534 -23.59 -22.19 -50.92
C THR A 534 -24.16 -21.19 -51.94
N THR A 535 -23.35 -20.30 -52.50
CA THR A 535 -23.80 -19.35 -53.55
C THR A 535 -23.78 -19.91 -54.96
N ALA A 536 -23.03 -21.02 -55.21
CA ALA A 536 -22.96 -21.69 -56.51
C ALA A 536 -24.12 -22.68 -56.80
N GLN A 537 -24.94 -23.03 -55.80
CA GLN A 537 -26.08 -23.93 -55.94
C GLN A 537 -27.44 -23.24 -56.17
N GLU A 538 -27.55 -21.94 -55.99
CA GLU A 538 -28.81 -21.20 -56.23
C GLU A 538 -28.96 -20.63 -57.66
N GLU A 539 -27.91 -20.60 -58.49
CA GLU A 539 -28.00 -20.11 -59.86
C GLU A 539 -28.25 -21.22 -60.94
N ALA A 540 -28.44 -22.49 -60.57
CA ALA A 540 -28.65 -23.60 -61.52
C ALA A 540 -30.10 -24.13 -61.53
N GLY A 541 -31.08 -23.39 -61.06
CA GLY A 541 -32.48 -23.82 -60.97
C GLY A 541 -33.50 -22.77 -61.44
N GLU A 542 -33.39 -22.26 -62.69
CA GLU A 542 -34.49 -21.70 -63.46
C GLU A 542 -34.42 -22.11 -64.95
#